data_8425ce4352f37491040c5d6677dc116c
#
_entry.id   8425ce4352f37491040c5d6677dc116c
#
_cell.length_a   1.000
_cell.length_b   1.000
_cell.length_c   1.000
_cell.angle_alpha   90.00
_cell.angle_beta   90.00
_cell.angle_gamma   90.00
#
_symmetry.space_group_name_H-M   'P 1'
#
loop_
_entity.id
_entity.type
_entity.pdbx_description
1 polymer ?
#
loop_
_entity_poly.entity_id
_entity_poly.type
_entity_poly.pdbx_seq_one_letter_code
_entity_poly.pdbx_strand_id
1 'polypeptide(L)'
;MANLAKFRRNRFASVLVLFFALAVVSIGFSGVNKLVTPAAAKIGSEETLVDKGSALFAEGCSSCHGLNGQGTSDGPTLAGVGAASVHFQVSTGRMPMAAPGAQVMRKKPSYNEEETLALAAYVATFGPGPAIPSEEQVNEWQNASVSEGGELFRTNCAQCHNFAGSGGALTNGKYAPSLGQATPLQIYEAMITGPQSMPIFSDETLTPESKAAIIRYIQELNKSENPGGMDLGRLGPVTEGLILWVVGLGSLIIFAIWIGARVR
;
A
#
# COMPACT_ATOMS: atom_id res chain seq x y z
N MET A 1 37.12 -67.11 -1.78
CA MET A 1 35.90 -66.57 -1.11
C MET A 1 36.06 -66.25 0.40
N ALA A 2 37.18 -66.71 1.04
CA ALA A 2 37.38 -66.51 2.49
C ALA A 2 37.77 -65.08 2.93
N ASN A 3 38.28 -64.22 2.05
CA ASN A 3 38.71 -62.83 2.40
C ASN A 3 37.59 -61.82 2.49
N LEU A 4 36.51 -62.01 1.79
CA LEU A 4 35.34 -61.14 1.84
C LEU A 4 34.55 -61.25 3.15
N ALA A 5 34.52 -62.42 3.78
CA ALA A 5 33.85 -62.69 5.05
C ALA A 5 34.56 -62.02 6.24
N LYS A 6 35.89 -61.89 6.19
CA LYS A 6 36.70 -61.20 7.21
C LYS A 6 36.52 -59.67 7.14
N PHE A 7 36.33 -59.10 5.95
CA PHE A 7 36.10 -57.68 5.75
C PHE A 7 34.74 -57.27 6.30
N ARG A 8 33.72 -58.11 6.15
CA ARG A 8 32.35 -57.88 6.64
C ARG A 8 32.21 -57.83 8.17
N ARG A 9 33.18 -58.38 8.92
CA ARG A 9 33.20 -58.40 10.39
C ARG A 9 33.93 -57.22 11.02
N ASN A 10 34.60 -56.40 10.24
CA ASN A 10 35.32 -55.24 10.74
C ASN A 10 34.40 -54.01 10.81
N ARG A 11 34.16 -53.44 12.01
CA ARG A 11 33.33 -52.28 12.24
C ARG A 11 33.75 -51.06 11.40
N PHE A 12 35.07 -50.92 11.19
CA PHE A 12 35.59 -49.83 10.33
C PHE A 12 35.33 -50.07 8.84
N ALA A 13 35.33 -51.32 8.38
CA ALA A 13 35.01 -51.62 6.99
C ALA A 13 33.56 -51.33 6.64
N SER A 14 32.63 -51.56 7.57
CA SER A 14 31.20 -51.20 7.39
C SER A 14 30.99 -49.68 7.26
N VAL A 15 31.71 -48.90 8.06
CA VAL A 15 31.68 -47.44 8.02
C VAL A 15 32.27 -46.91 6.70
N LEU A 16 33.43 -47.48 6.26
CA LEU A 16 34.03 -47.11 4.98
C LEU A 16 33.14 -47.43 3.77
N VAL A 17 32.48 -48.59 3.79
CA VAL A 17 31.55 -48.96 2.71
C VAL A 17 30.35 -48.02 2.68
N LEU A 18 29.84 -47.62 3.86
CA LEU A 18 28.73 -46.64 3.95
C LEU A 18 29.13 -45.27 3.39
N PHE A 19 30.31 -44.77 3.79
CA PHE A 19 30.83 -43.50 3.26
C PHE A 19 31.08 -43.57 1.75
N PHE A 20 31.61 -44.67 1.26
CA PHE A 20 31.83 -44.85 -0.17
C PHE A 20 30.50 -44.92 -0.94
N ALA A 21 29.50 -45.62 -0.42
CA ALA A 21 28.18 -45.69 -1.02
C ALA A 21 27.48 -44.29 -1.04
N LEU A 22 27.57 -43.55 0.06
CA LEU A 22 27.07 -42.18 0.13
C LEU A 22 27.80 -41.25 -0.85
N ALA A 23 29.11 -41.35 -0.96
CA ALA A 23 29.88 -40.55 -1.92
C ALA A 23 29.48 -40.87 -3.38
N VAL A 24 29.31 -42.16 -3.71
CA VAL A 24 28.86 -42.58 -5.05
C VAL A 24 27.46 -42.07 -5.36
N VAL A 25 26.53 -42.13 -4.39
CA VAL A 25 25.17 -41.59 -4.54
C VAL A 25 25.23 -40.08 -4.69
N SER A 26 26.04 -39.38 -3.89
CA SER A 26 26.16 -37.91 -3.97
C SER A 26 26.76 -37.45 -5.30
N ILE A 27 27.81 -38.16 -5.79
CA ILE A 27 28.41 -37.87 -7.11
C ILE A 27 27.43 -38.20 -8.23
N GLY A 28 26.74 -39.35 -8.14
CA GLY A 28 25.71 -39.74 -9.09
C GLY A 28 24.54 -38.72 -9.14
N PHE A 29 24.07 -38.29 -7.99
CA PHE A 29 23.01 -37.27 -7.89
C PHE A 29 23.44 -35.90 -8.46
N SER A 30 24.67 -35.47 -8.16
CA SER A 30 25.24 -34.24 -8.72
C SER A 30 25.45 -34.34 -10.23
N GLY A 31 25.81 -35.51 -10.74
CA GLY A 31 25.97 -35.79 -12.19
C GLY A 31 24.62 -35.80 -12.91
N VAL A 32 23.62 -36.46 -12.32
CA VAL A 32 22.25 -36.49 -12.85
C VAL A 32 21.60 -35.11 -12.82
N ASN A 33 21.77 -34.33 -11.74
CA ASN A 33 21.28 -32.95 -11.71
C ASN A 33 21.91 -32.05 -12.78
N LYS A 34 23.15 -32.25 -13.15
CA LYS A 34 23.78 -31.53 -14.27
C LYS A 34 23.26 -31.97 -15.65
N LEU A 35 22.83 -33.21 -15.77
CA LEU A 35 22.28 -33.77 -17.01
C LEU A 35 20.78 -33.57 -17.16
N VAL A 36 20.05 -33.41 -16.03
CA VAL A 36 18.60 -33.22 -15.97
C VAL A 36 18.22 -31.76 -15.72
N THR A 37 19.21 -30.86 -15.54
CA THR A 37 18.90 -29.44 -15.62
C THR A 37 18.40 -29.18 -17.04
N PRO A 38 17.11 -28.88 -17.23
CA PRO A 38 16.57 -28.65 -18.56
C PRO A 38 17.39 -27.56 -19.22
N ALA A 39 17.83 -27.77 -20.45
CA ALA A 39 18.47 -26.76 -21.30
C ALA A 39 17.53 -25.57 -21.61
N ALA A 40 16.36 -25.53 -21.00
CA ALA A 40 15.39 -24.44 -20.99
C ALA A 40 15.85 -23.19 -20.24
N ALA A 41 16.93 -23.24 -19.44
CA ALA A 41 17.42 -22.10 -18.66
C ALA A 41 18.37 -21.18 -19.44
N LYS A 42 18.46 -21.28 -20.75
CA LYS A 42 19.27 -20.38 -21.62
C LYS A 42 18.58 -19.96 -22.91
N ILE A 43 17.27 -19.83 -22.89
CA ILE A 43 16.60 -18.83 -23.71
C ILE A 43 16.54 -17.61 -22.80
N GLY A 44 17.48 -16.68 -22.97
CA GLY A 44 17.44 -15.39 -22.30
C GLY A 44 16.25 -14.59 -22.81
N SER A 45 15.07 -14.94 -22.38
CA SER A 45 13.97 -14.00 -22.29
C SER A 45 14.20 -13.30 -20.96
N GLU A 46 14.59 -12.06 -21.02
CA GLU A 46 14.40 -11.08 -19.97
C GLU A 46 12.96 -11.28 -19.50
N GLU A 47 12.79 -11.81 -18.29
CA GLU A 47 11.46 -12.04 -17.72
C GLU A 47 10.72 -10.70 -17.79
N THR A 48 9.66 -10.63 -18.57
CA THR A 48 8.93 -9.37 -18.73
C THR A 48 8.24 -9.04 -17.41
N LEU A 49 7.99 -7.76 -17.14
CA LEU A 49 7.22 -7.33 -15.96
C LEU A 49 5.86 -8.04 -15.89
N VAL A 50 5.27 -8.33 -17.03
CA VAL A 50 3.99 -9.05 -17.13
C VAL A 50 4.12 -10.51 -16.67
N ASP A 51 5.19 -11.21 -17.07
CA ASP A 51 5.41 -12.60 -16.67
C ASP A 51 5.64 -12.71 -15.16
N LYS A 52 6.50 -11.83 -14.62
CA LYS A 52 6.73 -11.71 -13.16
C LYS A 52 5.45 -11.37 -12.43
N GLY A 53 4.68 -10.40 -12.93
CA GLY A 53 3.40 -10.01 -12.36
C GLY A 53 2.37 -11.14 -12.37
N SER A 54 2.33 -11.95 -13.42
CA SER A 54 1.47 -13.14 -13.52
C SER A 54 1.78 -14.17 -12.42
N ALA A 55 3.06 -14.45 -12.19
CA ALA A 55 3.48 -15.37 -11.13
C ALA A 55 3.09 -14.86 -9.74
N LEU A 56 3.38 -13.58 -9.44
CA LEU A 56 3.02 -12.94 -8.17
C LEU A 56 1.50 -12.88 -7.96
N PHE A 57 0.75 -12.61 -9.03
CA PHE A 57 -0.71 -12.57 -8.99
C PHE A 57 -1.32 -13.93 -8.68
N ALA A 58 -0.81 -14.98 -9.33
CA ALA A 58 -1.25 -16.35 -9.09
C ALA A 58 -1.04 -16.78 -7.63
N GLU A 59 0.05 -16.34 -7.01
CA GLU A 59 0.39 -16.66 -5.63
C GLU A 59 -0.43 -15.86 -4.61
N GLY A 60 -0.53 -14.53 -4.81
CA GLY A 60 -1.03 -13.62 -3.77
C GLY A 60 -2.42 -13.00 -4.00
N CYS A 61 -2.98 -13.09 -5.21
CA CYS A 61 -4.18 -12.33 -5.58
C CYS A 61 -5.31 -13.22 -6.12
N SER A 62 -4.96 -14.31 -6.80
CA SER A 62 -5.90 -15.14 -7.55
C SER A 62 -6.97 -15.81 -6.68
N SER A 63 -6.68 -16.09 -5.42
CA SER A 63 -7.65 -16.71 -4.49
C SER A 63 -8.90 -15.86 -4.29
N CYS A 64 -8.77 -14.54 -4.25
CA CYS A 64 -9.88 -13.61 -4.10
C CYS A 64 -10.38 -13.04 -5.43
N HIS A 65 -9.45 -12.73 -6.35
CA HIS A 65 -9.80 -12.06 -7.60
C HIS A 65 -10.00 -13.01 -8.80
N GLY A 66 -9.77 -14.32 -8.61
CA GLY A 66 -9.79 -15.31 -9.69
C GLY A 66 -8.51 -15.30 -10.51
N LEU A 67 -8.20 -16.42 -11.18
CA LEU A 67 -6.95 -16.59 -11.95
C LEU A 67 -6.77 -15.58 -13.09
N ASN A 68 -7.87 -15.11 -13.66
CA ASN A 68 -7.90 -14.15 -14.76
C ASN A 68 -8.45 -12.79 -14.31
N GLY A 69 -8.46 -12.51 -13.00
CA GLY A 69 -8.99 -11.26 -12.46
C GLY A 69 -10.49 -11.07 -12.65
N GLN A 70 -11.25 -12.15 -12.91
CA GLN A 70 -12.70 -12.09 -13.14
C GLN A 70 -13.51 -11.81 -11.88
N GLY A 71 -12.90 -11.88 -10.70
CA GLY A 71 -13.56 -11.77 -9.41
C GLY A 71 -14.11 -13.12 -8.90
N THR A 72 -14.43 -13.15 -7.61
CA THR A 72 -15.07 -14.25 -6.89
C THR A 72 -16.05 -13.70 -5.85
N SER A 73 -16.58 -14.55 -4.96
CA SER A 73 -17.33 -14.08 -3.79
C SER A 73 -16.50 -13.26 -2.81
N ASP A 74 -15.18 -13.45 -2.81
CA ASP A 74 -14.25 -12.87 -1.84
C ASP A 74 -13.52 -11.62 -2.35
N GLY A 75 -13.56 -11.37 -3.66
CA GLY A 75 -12.93 -10.21 -4.27
C GLY A 75 -13.58 -9.79 -5.60
N PRO A 76 -13.63 -8.48 -5.88
CA PRO A 76 -14.22 -7.95 -7.11
C PRO A 76 -13.40 -8.32 -8.34
N THR A 77 -14.03 -8.16 -9.52
CA THR A 77 -13.31 -8.23 -10.80
C THR A 77 -12.25 -7.13 -10.89
N LEU A 78 -11.13 -7.47 -11.52
CA LEU A 78 -10.05 -6.53 -11.84
C LEU A 78 -10.06 -6.08 -13.30
N ALA A 79 -11.05 -6.50 -14.08
CA ALA A 79 -11.19 -6.06 -15.46
C ALA A 79 -11.42 -4.54 -15.50
N GLY A 80 -10.53 -3.83 -16.20
CA GLY A 80 -10.65 -2.39 -16.37
C GLY A 80 -10.24 -1.50 -15.18
N VAL A 81 -9.70 -2.07 -14.10
CA VAL A 81 -9.26 -1.26 -12.94
C VAL A 81 -8.00 -0.44 -13.22
N GLY A 82 -7.18 -0.87 -14.18
CA GLY A 82 -5.98 -0.17 -14.61
C GLY A 82 -4.77 -0.31 -13.68
N ALA A 83 -3.61 0.00 -14.23
CA ALA A 83 -2.33 -0.10 -13.52
C ALA A 83 -2.25 0.81 -12.28
N ALA A 84 -2.78 2.03 -12.37
CA ALA A 84 -2.75 3.00 -11.26
C ALA A 84 -3.52 2.50 -10.03
N SER A 85 -4.66 1.83 -10.22
CA SER A 85 -5.41 1.26 -9.10
C SER A 85 -4.60 0.18 -8.39
N VAL A 86 -3.95 -0.70 -9.14
CA VAL A 86 -3.14 -1.78 -8.57
C VAL A 86 -1.93 -1.20 -7.84
N HIS A 87 -1.21 -0.29 -8.49
CA HIS A 87 -0.07 0.38 -7.88
C HIS A 87 -0.46 1.06 -6.57
N PHE A 88 -1.53 1.84 -6.56
CA PHE A 88 -2.04 2.49 -5.35
C PHE A 88 -2.38 1.48 -4.24
N GLN A 89 -3.13 0.43 -4.55
CA GLN A 89 -3.59 -0.53 -3.55
C GLN A 89 -2.43 -1.35 -2.95
N VAL A 90 -1.48 -1.75 -3.79
CA VAL A 90 -0.35 -2.60 -3.39
C VAL A 90 0.74 -1.76 -2.71
N SER A 91 1.13 -0.61 -3.28
CA SER A 91 2.17 0.27 -2.70
C SER A 91 1.76 0.87 -1.36
N THR A 92 0.46 1.03 -1.11
CA THR A 92 -0.05 1.47 0.20
C THR A 92 -0.31 0.32 1.18
N GLY A 93 -0.02 -0.92 0.79
CA GLY A 93 -0.22 -2.13 1.58
C GLY A 93 -1.68 -2.48 1.83
N ARG A 94 -2.62 -1.82 1.14
CA ARG A 94 -4.04 -2.17 1.24
C ARG A 94 -4.30 -3.57 0.71
N MET A 95 -3.68 -3.92 -0.41
CA MET A 95 -3.68 -5.27 -0.97
C MET A 95 -2.30 -5.93 -0.78
N PRO A 96 -2.28 -7.26 -0.58
CA PRO A 96 -3.41 -8.17 -0.37
C PRO A 96 -4.07 -8.00 1.00
N MET A 97 -5.39 -8.23 1.07
CA MET A 97 -6.14 -8.27 2.33
C MET A 97 -5.93 -9.60 3.07
N ALA A 98 -5.96 -9.56 4.40
CA ALA A 98 -5.94 -10.79 5.20
C ALA A 98 -7.32 -11.48 5.25
N ALA A 99 -8.40 -10.71 5.15
CA ALA A 99 -9.77 -11.19 5.11
C ALA A 99 -10.68 -10.13 4.46
N PRO A 100 -11.81 -10.50 3.84
CA PRO A 100 -12.81 -9.56 3.35
C PRO A 100 -13.31 -8.63 4.45
N GLY A 101 -13.53 -7.36 4.11
CA GLY A 101 -13.98 -6.34 5.06
C GLY A 101 -14.63 -5.14 4.38
N ALA A 102 -15.34 -4.32 5.17
CA ALA A 102 -16.05 -3.15 4.67
C ALA A 102 -15.11 -2.05 4.14
N GLN A 103 -13.87 -2.02 4.65
CA GLN A 103 -12.84 -1.09 4.24
C GLN A 103 -11.44 -1.70 4.35
N VAL A 104 -10.59 -1.38 3.40
CA VAL A 104 -9.19 -1.83 3.38
C VAL A 104 -8.29 -0.77 4.00
N MET A 105 -7.65 -1.14 5.10
CA MET A 105 -6.74 -0.27 5.83
C MET A 105 -5.37 -0.19 5.18
N ARG A 106 -4.74 1.00 5.24
CA ARG A 106 -3.32 1.15 4.92
C ARG A 106 -2.49 0.33 5.91
N LYS A 107 -1.52 -0.42 5.41
CA LYS A 107 -0.55 -1.17 6.21
C LYS A 107 0.81 -1.17 5.51
N LYS A 108 1.80 -1.82 6.13
CA LYS A 108 3.10 -2.00 5.48
C LYS A 108 2.92 -2.80 4.17
N PRO A 109 3.44 -2.34 3.03
CA PRO A 109 3.39 -3.08 1.78
C PRO A 109 4.02 -4.47 1.90
N SER A 110 3.41 -5.45 1.26
CA SER A 110 3.91 -6.84 1.22
C SER A 110 4.88 -7.07 0.05
N TYR A 111 4.82 -6.20 -0.95
CA TYR A 111 5.62 -6.25 -2.17
C TYR A 111 6.52 -5.02 -2.25
N ASN A 112 7.70 -5.19 -2.84
CA ASN A 112 8.58 -4.07 -3.16
C ASN A 112 8.08 -3.32 -4.41
N GLU A 113 8.76 -2.24 -4.80
CA GLU A 113 8.34 -1.39 -5.92
C GLU A 113 8.34 -2.15 -7.26
N GLU A 114 9.39 -2.93 -7.54
CA GLU A 114 9.48 -3.71 -8.77
C GLU A 114 8.36 -4.77 -8.88
N GLU A 115 8.06 -5.45 -7.79
CA GLU A 115 6.97 -6.42 -7.70
C GLU A 115 5.60 -5.73 -7.84
N THR A 116 5.45 -4.54 -7.27
CA THR A 116 4.24 -3.73 -7.38
C THR A 116 3.99 -3.30 -8.83
N LEU A 117 5.04 -2.84 -9.52
CA LEU A 117 4.97 -2.49 -10.94
C LEU A 117 4.70 -3.71 -11.82
N ALA A 118 5.28 -4.87 -11.51
CA ALA A 118 5.00 -6.11 -12.22
C ALA A 118 3.53 -6.54 -12.07
N LEU A 119 2.97 -6.49 -10.85
CA LEU A 119 1.55 -6.75 -10.59
C LEU A 119 0.66 -5.76 -11.35
N ALA A 120 0.99 -4.47 -11.34
CA ALA A 120 0.27 -3.44 -12.06
C ALA A 120 0.28 -3.67 -13.58
N ALA A 121 1.44 -4.04 -14.14
CA ALA A 121 1.59 -4.36 -15.56
C ALA A 121 0.76 -5.59 -15.97
N TYR A 122 0.76 -6.64 -15.15
CA TYR A 122 -0.03 -7.82 -15.43
C TYR A 122 -1.54 -7.55 -15.37
N VAL A 123 -2.03 -6.89 -14.32
CA VAL A 123 -3.46 -6.58 -14.19
C VAL A 123 -3.94 -5.61 -15.26
N ALA A 124 -3.08 -4.72 -15.76
CA ALA A 124 -3.40 -3.85 -16.89
C ALA A 124 -3.77 -4.63 -18.17
N THR A 125 -3.32 -5.88 -18.31
CA THR A 125 -3.71 -6.75 -19.42
C THR A 125 -5.17 -7.22 -19.36
N PHE A 126 -5.85 -7.08 -18.21
CA PHE A 126 -7.24 -7.52 -18.05
C PHE A 126 -8.27 -6.53 -18.64
N GLY A 127 -7.82 -5.39 -19.13
CA GLY A 127 -8.69 -4.42 -19.80
C GLY A 127 -8.23 -2.98 -19.62
N PRO A 128 -8.79 -2.05 -20.39
CA PRO A 128 -8.41 -0.64 -20.35
C PRO A 128 -8.79 -0.01 -19.00
N GLY A 129 -7.88 0.78 -18.44
CA GLY A 129 -8.06 1.50 -17.18
C GLY A 129 -6.98 2.56 -16.98
N PRO A 130 -7.01 3.32 -15.88
CA PRO A 130 -6.04 4.38 -15.62
C PRO A 130 -4.61 3.84 -15.57
N ALA A 131 -3.70 4.47 -16.34
CA ALA A 131 -2.27 4.20 -16.27
C ALA A 131 -1.66 4.87 -15.02
N ILE A 132 -0.53 4.34 -14.55
CA ILE A 132 0.27 5.00 -13.52
C ILE A 132 0.71 6.37 -14.08
N PRO A 133 0.47 7.48 -13.36
CA PRO A 133 0.92 8.80 -13.80
C PRO A 133 2.44 8.85 -13.99
N SER A 134 2.90 9.53 -15.03
CA SER A 134 4.32 9.72 -15.27
C SER A 134 4.94 10.60 -14.17
N GLU A 135 6.25 10.46 -13.96
CA GLU A 135 6.98 11.32 -13.00
C GLU A 135 6.83 12.80 -13.35
N GLU A 136 6.76 13.13 -14.63
CA GLU A 136 6.56 14.50 -15.10
C GLU A 136 5.21 15.04 -14.64
N GLN A 137 4.12 14.30 -14.89
CA GLN A 137 2.77 14.67 -14.46
C GLN A 137 2.67 14.81 -12.93
N VAL A 138 3.31 13.91 -12.20
CA VAL A 138 3.30 13.96 -10.74
C VAL A 138 4.11 15.17 -10.23
N ASN A 139 5.28 15.45 -10.82
CA ASN A 139 6.18 16.49 -10.35
C ASN A 139 5.71 17.94 -10.63
N GLU A 140 4.71 18.12 -11.47
CA GLU A 140 4.07 19.44 -11.72
C GLU A 140 3.59 20.11 -10.42
N TRP A 141 3.27 19.35 -9.37
CA TRP A 141 2.87 19.90 -8.08
C TRP A 141 3.89 20.85 -7.46
N GLN A 142 5.17 20.69 -7.76
CA GLN A 142 6.25 21.51 -7.18
C GLN A 142 6.13 22.98 -7.55
N ASN A 143 5.58 23.26 -8.73
CA ASN A 143 5.41 24.61 -9.29
C ASN A 143 3.96 25.11 -9.18
N ALA A 144 3.04 24.29 -8.69
CA ALA A 144 1.62 24.61 -8.62
C ALA A 144 1.30 25.59 -7.48
N SER A 145 0.15 26.26 -7.58
CA SER A 145 -0.30 27.26 -6.61
C SER A 145 -0.87 26.63 -5.34
N VAL A 146 -0.30 26.94 -4.18
CA VAL A 146 -0.81 26.51 -2.87
C VAL A 146 -2.19 27.09 -2.59
N SER A 147 -2.43 28.35 -2.97
CA SER A 147 -3.71 29.05 -2.74
C SER A 147 -4.84 28.40 -3.52
N GLU A 148 -4.63 28.13 -4.80
CA GLU A 148 -5.59 27.45 -5.66
C GLU A 148 -5.84 26.02 -5.17
N GLY A 149 -4.76 25.29 -4.85
CA GLY A 149 -4.87 23.95 -4.28
C GLY A 149 -5.68 23.91 -2.99
N GLY A 150 -5.52 24.91 -2.12
CA GLY A 150 -6.30 25.03 -0.91
C GLY A 150 -7.79 25.32 -1.16
N GLU A 151 -8.12 26.11 -2.17
CA GLU A 151 -9.51 26.35 -2.57
C GLU A 151 -10.16 25.08 -3.13
N LEU A 152 -9.49 24.42 -4.07
CA LEU A 152 -9.94 23.17 -4.66
C LEU A 152 -10.06 22.04 -3.62
N PHE A 153 -9.13 21.96 -2.67
CA PHE A 153 -9.19 20.98 -1.59
C PHE A 153 -10.39 21.19 -0.68
N ARG A 154 -10.65 22.43 -0.28
CA ARG A 154 -11.83 22.74 0.56
C ARG A 154 -13.13 22.42 -0.14
N THR A 155 -13.21 22.64 -1.43
CA THR A 155 -14.41 22.40 -2.23
C THR A 155 -14.66 20.91 -2.50
N ASN A 156 -13.61 20.12 -2.77
CA ASN A 156 -13.76 18.76 -3.27
C ASN A 156 -13.33 17.67 -2.27
N CYS A 157 -12.46 17.96 -1.32
CA CYS A 157 -11.78 16.96 -0.51
C CYS A 157 -12.07 17.07 1.00
N ALA A 158 -12.17 18.30 1.50
CA ALA A 158 -12.26 18.58 2.94
C ALA A 158 -13.50 17.97 3.61
N GLN A 159 -14.57 17.76 2.87
CA GLN A 159 -15.79 17.14 3.40
C GLN A 159 -15.54 15.74 3.95
N CYS A 160 -14.65 14.98 3.31
CA CYS A 160 -14.29 13.63 3.73
C CYS A 160 -12.95 13.60 4.49
N HIS A 161 -11.94 14.34 4.00
CA HIS A 161 -10.58 14.31 4.54
C HIS A 161 -10.30 15.33 5.64
N ASN A 162 -11.30 16.11 6.06
CA ASN A 162 -11.14 17.25 6.95
C ASN A 162 -10.30 18.38 6.30
N PHE A 163 -10.46 19.62 6.79
CA PHE A 163 -9.74 20.79 6.24
C PHE A 163 -8.21 20.71 6.44
N ALA A 164 -7.75 19.98 7.47
CA ALA A 164 -6.33 19.73 7.75
C ALA A 164 -5.79 18.41 7.14
N GLY A 165 -6.58 17.71 6.32
CA GLY A 165 -6.17 16.43 5.76
C GLY A 165 -6.01 15.30 6.77
N SER A 166 -6.54 15.45 7.99
CA SER A 166 -6.42 14.46 9.07
C SER A 166 -7.30 13.23 8.88
N GLY A 167 -8.19 13.26 7.89
CA GLY A 167 -9.20 12.24 7.67
C GLY A 167 -10.48 12.48 8.45
N GLY A 168 -11.47 11.62 8.27
CA GLY A 168 -12.76 11.76 8.92
C GLY A 168 -13.64 10.51 8.82
N ALA A 169 -14.65 10.44 9.69
CA ALA A 169 -15.62 9.35 9.66
C ALA A 169 -16.58 9.52 8.46
N LEU A 170 -16.88 8.41 7.84
CA LEU A 170 -17.85 8.27 6.76
C LEU A 170 -19.02 7.39 7.21
N THR A 171 -20.02 7.24 6.37
CA THR A 171 -21.17 6.38 6.63
C THR A 171 -20.77 4.90 6.69
N ASN A 172 -21.61 4.09 7.35
CA ASN A 172 -21.46 2.64 7.46
C ASN A 172 -20.12 2.18 8.10
N GLY A 173 -19.60 2.93 9.07
CA GLY A 173 -18.37 2.58 9.77
C GLY A 173 -17.08 2.72 8.95
N LYS A 174 -17.16 3.35 7.77
CA LYS A 174 -16.00 3.69 6.96
C LYS A 174 -15.40 5.02 7.41
N TYR A 175 -14.20 5.32 6.94
CA TYR A 175 -13.55 6.61 7.17
C TYR A 175 -12.65 7.00 6.00
N ALA A 176 -12.50 8.29 5.79
CA ALA A 176 -11.50 8.83 4.89
C ALA A 176 -10.13 8.87 5.61
N PRO A 177 -9.07 8.31 5.03
CA PRO A 177 -7.77 8.26 5.70
C PRO A 177 -7.13 9.63 5.82
N SER A 178 -6.22 9.78 6.80
CA SER A 178 -5.31 10.92 6.86
C SER A 178 -4.40 10.96 5.62
N LEU A 179 -4.15 12.17 5.12
CA LEU A 179 -3.28 12.45 3.98
C LEU A 179 -1.84 12.75 4.39
N GLY A 180 -1.54 12.76 5.70
CA GLY A 180 -0.22 13.10 6.24
C GLY A 180 0.93 12.18 5.78
N GLN A 181 0.61 10.93 5.40
CA GLN A 181 1.60 9.96 4.92
C GLN A 181 1.48 9.67 3.42
N ALA A 182 0.62 10.38 2.70
CA ALA A 182 0.40 10.14 1.29
C ALA A 182 1.48 10.85 0.45
N THR A 183 2.11 10.09 -0.45
CA THR A 183 3.05 10.66 -1.42
C THR A 183 2.30 11.39 -2.53
N PRO A 184 2.94 12.31 -3.27
CA PRO A 184 2.33 12.97 -4.43
C PRO A 184 1.73 11.98 -5.43
N LEU A 185 2.45 10.91 -5.77
CA LEU A 185 1.97 9.85 -6.66
C LEU A 185 0.70 9.17 -6.11
N GLN A 186 0.71 8.77 -4.83
CA GLN A 186 -0.45 8.14 -4.20
C GLN A 186 -1.68 9.05 -4.17
N ILE A 187 -1.49 10.36 -3.99
CA ILE A 187 -2.59 11.33 -4.04
C ILE A 187 -3.16 11.42 -5.46
N TYR A 188 -2.28 11.51 -6.46
CA TYR A 188 -2.69 11.57 -7.87
C TYR A 188 -3.46 10.30 -8.27
N GLU A 189 -2.89 9.12 -7.99
CA GLU A 189 -3.53 7.83 -8.25
C GLU A 189 -4.89 7.70 -7.55
N ALA A 190 -4.99 8.13 -6.29
CA ALA A 190 -6.27 8.10 -5.59
C ALA A 190 -7.32 8.98 -6.27
N MET A 191 -6.97 10.15 -6.79
CA MET A 191 -7.90 11.02 -7.51
C MET A 191 -8.40 10.39 -8.81
N ILE A 192 -7.52 9.75 -9.60
CA ILE A 192 -7.92 9.17 -10.89
C ILE A 192 -8.56 7.80 -10.79
N THR A 193 -8.40 7.10 -9.67
CA THR A 193 -8.92 5.72 -9.49
C THR A 193 -10.10 5.62 -8.54
N GLY A 194 -10.30 6.59 -7.66
CA GLY A 194 -11.40 6.62 -6.71
C GLY A 194 -11.45 5.39 -5.78
N PRO A 195 -10.43 5.15 -4.95
CA PRO A 195 -10.37 3.94 -4.14
C PRO A 195 -11.51 3.87 -3.12
N GLN A 196 -12.16 2.74 -3.04
CA GLN A 196 -13.24 2.42 -2.08
C GLN A 196 -14.44 3.37 -2.17
N SER A 197 -14.59 4.31 -1.24
CA SER A 197 -15.71 5.28 -1.21
C SER A 197 -15.31 6.65 -1.76
N MET A 198 -14.08 6.83 -2.20
CA MET A 198 -13.63 8.07 -2.82
C MET A 198 -14.18 8.17 -4.25
N PRO A 199 -14.73 9.30 -4.68
CA PRO A 199 -15.12 9.48 -6.08
C PRO A 199 -13.90 9.55 -7.00
N ILE A 200 -14.11 9.21 -8.28
CA ILE A 200 -13.12 9.42 -9.34
C ILE A 200 -13.16 10.89 -9.77
N PHE A 201 -12.02 11.53 -9.81
CA PHE A 201 -11.83 12.87 -10.35
C PHE A 201 -11.16 12.79 -11.71
N SER A 202 -11.97 12.67 -12.77
CA SER A 202 -11.46 12.68 -14.15
C SER A 202 -10.85 14.05 -14.50
N ASP A 203 -10.10 14.12 -15.60
CA ASP A 203 -9.51 15.38 -16.08
C ASP A 203 -10.57 16.40 -16.51
N GLU A 204 -11.78 15.95 -16.81
CA GLU A 204 -12.94 16.82 -17.04
C GLU A 204 -13.45 17.49 -15.76
N THR A 205 -13.30 16.83 -14.62
CA THR A 205 -13.74 17.35 -13.31
C THR A 205 -12.65 18.16 -12.61
N LEU A 206 -11.44 17.64 -12.60
CA LEU A 206 -10.24 18.30 -12.09
C LEU A 206 -9.14 18.12 -13.12
N THR A 207 -8.69 19.19 -13.74
CA THR A 207 -7.61 19.13 -14.72
C THR A 207 -6.30 18.64 -14.09
N PRO A 208 -5.33 18.18 -14.86
CA PRO A 208 -4.02 17.79 -14.31
C PRO A 208 -3.38 18.89 -13.45
N GLU A 209 -3.49 20.15 -13.86
CA GLU A 209 -2.98 21.32 -13.14
C GLU A 209 -3.72 21.51 -11.80
N SER A 210 -5.04 21.32 -11.78
CA SER A 210 -5.84 21.35 -10.58
C SER A 210 -5.47 20.24 -9.58
N LYS A 211 -5.21 19.03 -10.10
CA LYS A 211 -4.70 17.91 -9.29
C LYS A 211 -3.32 18.24 -8.71
N ALA A 212 -2.42 18.81 -9.52
CA ALA A 212 -1.10 19.26 -9.09
C ALA A 212 -1.19 20.31 -7.99
N ALA A 213 -2.11 21.29 -8.11
CA ALA A 213 -2.35 22.31 -7.10
C ALA A 213 -2.87 21.71 -5.77
N ILE A 214 -3.80 20.76 -5.84
CA ILE A 214 -4.29 20.03 -4.66
C ILE A 214 -3.13 19.27 -3.98
N ILE A 215 -2.30 18.57 -4.73
CA ILE A 215 -1.12 17.87 -4.21
C ILE A 215 -0.18 18.86 -3.53
N ARG A 216 0.09 20.01 -4.17
CA ARG A 216 0.92 21.08 -3.60
C ARG A 216 0.40 21.52 -2.24
N TYR A 217 -0.90 21.82 -2.15
CA TYR A 217 -1.54 22.22 -0.90
C TYR A 217 -1.39 21.14 0.19
N ILE A 218 -1.64 19.87 -0.12
CA ILE A 218 -1.52 18.78 0.84
C ILE A 218 -0.06 18.62 1.32
N GLN A 219 0.90 18.71 0.42
CA GLN A 219 2.32 18.62 0.78
C GLN A 219 2.76 19.80 1.65
N GLU A 220 2.27 21.01 1.38
CA GLU A 220 2.54 22.17 2.21
C GLU A 220 1.88 22.06 3.58
N LEU A 221 0.63 21.58 3.63
CA LEU A 221 -0.08 21.32 4.86
C LEU A 221 0.67 20.30 5.75
N ASN A 222 1.26 19.27 5.14
CA ASN A 222 2.03 18.25 5.85
C ASN A 222 3.38 18.77 6.37
N LYS A 223 3.97 19.78 5.70
CA LYS A 223 5.24 20.41 6.10
C LYS A 223 5.03 21.49 7.15
N SER A 224 3.86 22.12 7.20
CA SER A 224 3.60 23.22 8.13
C SER A 224 3.66 22.72 9.57
N GLU A 225 4.57 23.27 10.33
CA GLU A 225 4.67 23.03 11.77
C GLU A 225 3.49 23.70 12.50
N ASN A 226 3.12 23.13 13.65
CA ASN A 226 2.17 23.79 14.51
C ASN A 226 2.80 25.09 15.06
N PRO A 227 2.17 26.26 14.85
CA PRO A 227 2.71 27.55 15.31
C PRO A 227 2.82 27.68 16.84
N GLY A 228 2.40 26.70 17.57
CA GLY A 228 2.46 26.63 19.05
C GLY A 228 1.16 26.12 19.65
N GLY A 229 1.21 25.82 20.95
CA GLY A 229 0.07 25.24 21.67
C GLY A 229 -0.06 23.73 21.54
N MET A 230 -1.21 23.21 21.93
CA MET A 230 -1.53 21.78 21.85
C MET A 230 -2.21 21.48 20.52
N ASP A 231 -1.59 20.68 19.69
CA ASP A 231 -2.03 20.39 18.30
C ASP A 231 -3.38 19.65 18.23
N LEU A 232 -3.75 18.87 19.26
CA LEU A 232 -4.97 18.06 19.30
C LEU A 232 -5.21 17.23 18.03
N GLY A 233 -4.14 16.85 17.33
CA GLY A 233 -4.20 16.05 16.08
C GLY A 233 -4.79 16.81 14.90
N ARG A 234 -4.83 18.13 14.93
CA ARG A 234 -5.43 18.99 13.87
C ARG A 234 -6.87 18.61 13.50
N LEU A 235 -7.63 18.14 14.46
CA LEU A 235 -9.03 17.75 14.24
C LEU A 235 -9.95 18.96 14.01
N GLY A 236 -9.45 20.16 14.29
CA GLY A 236 -10.11 21.41 13.96
C GLY A 236 -10.78 22.10 15.14
N PRO A 237 -11.52 23.19 14.86
CA PRO A 237 -12.00 24.14 15.86
C PRO A 237 -12.96 23.53 16.89
N VAL A 238 -13.59 22.40 16.60
CA VAL A 238 -14.54 21.75 17.53
C VAL A 238 -13.83 21.21 18.77
N THR A 239 -12.71 20.48 18.59
CA THR A 239 -11.91 19.94 19.70
C THR A 239 -11.19 21.04 20.47
N GLU A 240 -10.63 22.01 19.77
CA GLU A 240 -9.98 23.18 20.34
C GLU A 240 -10.99 24.02 21.13
N GLY A 241 -12.17 24.28 20.56
CA GLY A 241 -13.27 24.98 21.21
C GLY A 241 -13.80 24.23 22.43
N LEU A 242 -13.91 22.90 22.38
CA LEU A 242 -14.37 22.10 23.51
C LEU A 242 -13.45 22.27 24.73
N ILE A 243 -12.14 22.23 24.54
CA ILE A 243 -11.16 22.44 25.62
C ILE A 243 -11.28 23.88 26.16
N LEU A 244 -11.37 24.88 25.28
CA LEU A 244 -11.54 26.27 25.69
C LEU A 244 -12.81 26.46 26.54
N TRP A 245 -13.92 25.88 26.14
CA TRP A 245 -15.19 25.98 26.87
C TRP A 245 -15.15 25.23 28.18
N VAL A 246 -14.72 23.97 28.19
CA VAL A 246 -14.74 23.13 29.41
C VAL A 246 -13.69 23.61 30.42
N VAL A 247 -12.45 23.81 29.99
CA VAL A 247 -11.38 24.20 30.89
C VAL A 247 -11.40 25.71 31.16
N GLY A 248 -11.51 26.54 30.12
CA GLY A 248 -11.50 27.99 30.27
C GLY A 248 -12.70 28.52 31.02
N LEU A 249 -13.92 28.27 30.51
CA LEU A 249 -15.16 28.76 31.16
C LEU A 249 -15.39 28.09 32.51
N GLY A 250 -15.11 26.77 32.62
CA GLY A 250 -15.17 26.04 33.91
C GLY A 250 -14.28 26.64 34.97
N SER A 251 -13.05 26.98 34.64
CA SER A 251 -12.11 27.65 35.55
C SER A 251 -12.60 29.02 35.96
N LEU A 252 -13.14 29.80 35.03
CA LEU A 252 -13.70 31.14 35.34
C LEU A 252 -14.89 31.02 36.29
N ILE A 253 -15.79 30.07 36.11
CA ILE A 253 -16.93 29.82 37.01
C ILE A 253 -16.46 29.46 38.39
N ILE A 254 -15.52 28.53 38.50
CA ILE A 254 -14.94 28.10 39.79
C ILE A 254 -14.30 29.28 40.50
N PHE A 255 -13.56 30.12 39.78
CA PHE A 255 -12.90 31.30 40.33
C PHE A 255 -13.91 32.35 40.78
N ALA A 256 -14.98 32.58 40.02
CA ALA A 256 -16.06 33.48 40.41
C ALA A 256 -16.79 33.00 41.66
N ILE A 257 -17.09 31.70 41.80
CA ILE A 257 -17.70 31.12 42.98
C ILE A 257 -16.75 31.28 44.19
N TRP A 258 -15.45 31.04 44.02
CA TRP A 258 -14.46 31.17 45.10
C TRP A 258 -14.36 32.63 45.60
N ILE A 259 -14.38 33.64 44.70
CA ILE A 259 -14.41 35.03 45.07
C ILE A 259 -15.70 35.33 45.83
N GLY A 260 -16.87 34.93 45.29
CA GLY A 260 -18.16 35.15 45.90
C GLY A 260 -18.32 34.50 47.28
N ALA A 261 -17.71 33.36 47.52
CA ALA A 261 -17.72 32.68 48.80
C ALA A 261 -16.87 33.39 49.90
N ARG A 262 -15.89 34.20 49.48
CA ARG A 262 -15.04 34.97 50.43
C ARG A 262 -15.63 36.31 50.87
N VAL A 263 -16.65 36.77 50.18
CA VAL A 263 -17.30 38.06 50.46
C VAL A 263 -18.48 37.94 51.47
N ARG A 264 -18.77 36.73 51.93
CA ARG A 264 -19.77 36.47 52.98
C ARG A 264 -19.19 36.37 54.35
#